data_befcd401771744287c756da7f4f7e5a8
#
_entry.id   befcd401771744287c756da7f4f7e5a8
#
_cell.length_a   1.000
_cell.length_b   1.000
_cell.length_c   1.000
_cell.angle_alpha   90.00
_cell.angle_beta   90.00
_cell.angle_gamma   90.00
#
_symmetry.space_group_name_H-M   'P 1'
#
loop_
_entity.id
_entity.type
_entity.pdbx_description
1 polymer ?
#
loop_
_entity_poly.entity_id
_entity_poly.type
_entity_poly.pdbx_seq_one_letter_code
_entity_poly.pdbx_strand_id
1 'polypeptide(L)'
;MEKITINTDDGISVEAGAPVIVSASRATDIPAFYADWFQERLQKGYSVWKNSFNGVKSYVAYDKTRLIVFWSKNPASLLKEGGLLDYLDNRGVNSYIQFTLNDYHEEKLEMGVPSLSNRMDTFKRLVDRLGYGKVIWRFDPLILAKGLIVDDLLEKIYNIGVKLNGYTEKLVFSFADISSYKKVQDNLYKNNIQYREFSQEDMIEFATGLVDMNKEWKLELATCAEKIDLDMFGIKHNKCIDDELMIKYFSDDMLLMNHIGVEVTKDIFGEISVEYKKNKKDKGQRKVCGCIDSKDIGEYNTCPHLCEYCYANSSKEIAKQNYMKHRENPHNENITGR
;
A
#
# COMPACT_ATOMS: atom_id res chain seq x y z
N MET A 1 -19.91 -5.04 2.88
CA MET A 1 -19.70 -5.21 1.42
C MET A 1 -20.97 -5.82 0.83
N GLU A 2 -21.52 -5.19 -0.19
CA GLU A 2 -22.68 -5.69 -0.92
C GLU A 2 -22.32 -6.94 -1.72
N LYS A 3 -23.31 -7.80 -1.99
CA LYS A 3 -23.14 -8.99 -2.79
C LYS A 3 -23.96 -8.89 -4.07
N ILE A 4 -23.37 -9.33 -5.18
CA ILE A 4 -24.00 -9.37 -6.50
C ILE A 4 -23.77 -10.73 -7.16
N THR A 5 -24.58 -11.08 -8.11
CA THR A 5 -24.38 -12.28 -8.94
C THR A 5 -23.52 -11.93 -10.16
N ILE A 6 -22.48 -12.73 -10.42
CA ILE A 6 -21.60 -12.61 -11.58
C ILE A 6 -21.53 -13.94 -12.32
N ASN A 7 -21.10 -13.91 -13.59
CA ASN A 7 -20.73 -15.12 -14.32
C ASN A 7 -19.20 -15.23 -14.37
N THR A 8 -18.68 -16.40 -14.02
CA THR A 8 -17.22 -16.69 -14.09
C THR A 8 -16.77 -16.89 -15.53
N ASP A 9 -15.45 -16.97 -15.75
CA ASP A 9 -14.89 -17.27 -17.08
C ASP A 9 -15.40 -18.62 -17.66
N ASP A 10 -15.78 -19.57 -16.78
CA ASP A 10 -16.39 -20.86 -17.15
C ASP A 10 -17.92 -20.79 -17.34
N GLY A 11 -18.53 -19.60 -17.26
CA GLY A 11 -19.97 -19.39 -17.42
C GLY A 11 -20.83 -19.80 -16.21
N ILE A 12 -20.21 -20.05 -15.07
CA ILE A 12 -20.93 -20.43 -13.84
C ILE A 12 -21.40 -19.15 -13.13
N SER A 13 -22.66 -19.14 -12.73
CA SER A 13 -23.24 -18.03 -11.95
C SER A 13 -22.90 -18.19 -10.48
N VAL A 14 -22.26 -17.18 -9.88
CA VAL A 14 -21.80 -17.20 -8.48
C VAL A 14 -22.08 -15.88 -7.76
N GLU A 15 -22.17 -15.94 -6.44
CA GLU A 15 -22.26 -14.74 -5.62
C GLU A 15 -20.86 -14.15 -5.37
N ALA A 16 -20.69 -12.87 -5.65
CA ALA A 16 -19.45 -12.11 -5.45
C ALA A 16 -19.66 -10.90 -4.54
N GLY A 17 -18.67 -10.59 -3.72
CA GLY A 17 -18.64 -9.33 -2.99
C GLY A 17 -18.25 -8.17 -3.91
N ALA A 18 -19.00 -7.06 -3.88
CA ALA A 18 -18.76 -5.87 -4.70
C ALA A 18 -18.22 -4.71 -3.84
N PRO A 19 -16.91 -4.61 -3.63
CA PRO A 19 -16.31 -3.54 -2.85
C PRO A 19 -16.32 -2.21 -3.60
N VAL A 20 -16.56 -1.12 -2.89
CA VAL A 20 -16.37 0.24 -3.41
C VAL A 20 -14.90 0.64 -3.37
N ILE A 21 -14.15 0.18 -2.36
CA ILE A 21 -12.72 0.43 -2.21
C ILE A 21 -11.96 -0.89 -2.27
N VAL A 22 -10.98 -0.95 -3.18
CA VAL A 22 -10.08 -2.10 -3.37
C VAL A 22 -8.67 -1.74 -2.93
N SER A 23 -8.04 -2.60 -2.14
CA SER A 23 -6.61 -2.55 -1.79
C SER A 23 -5.83 -3.51 -2.68
N ALA A 24 -4.93 -2.99 -3.51
CA ALA A 24 -4.16 -3.74 -4.51
C ALA A 24 -2.62 -3.56 -4.29
N SER A 25 -1.95 -4.21 -3.36
CA SER A 25 -2.44 -5.00 -2.24
C SER A 25 -1.42 -4.96 -1.09
N ARG A 26 -1.83 -5.28 0.13
CA ARG A 26 -0.91 -5.43 1.28
C ARG A 26 -0.17 -6.78 1.28
N ALA A 27 -0.65 -7.77 0.52
CA ALA A 27 -0.12 -9.14 0.52
C ALA A 27 0.89 -9.40 -0.60
N THR A 28 0.86 -8.59 -1.67
CA THR A 28 1.78 -8.69 -2.82
C THR A 28 1.87 -7.36 -3.55
N ASP A 29 2.92 -7.16 -4.34
CA ASP A 29 3.09 -5.96 -5.14
C ASP A 29 2.42 -6.13 -6.51
N ILE A 30 1.11 -5.84 -6.56
CA ILE A 30 0.32 -5.94 -7.81
C ILE A 30 0.87 -4.98 -8.88
N PRO A 31 1.13 -3.69 -8.59
CA PRO A 31 1.71 -2.78 -9.56
C PRO A 31 3.01 -3.30 -10.18
N ALA A 32 3.91 -3.90 -9.39
CA ALA A 32 5.20 -4.32 -9.90
C ALA A 32 5.14 -5.57 -10.78
N PHE A 33 4.26 -6.52 -10.49
CA PHE A 33 4.33 -7.87 -11.06
C PHE A 33 3.05 -8.37 -11.70
N TYR A 34 1.91 -7.76 -11.41
CA TYR A 34 0.58 -8.27 -11.75
C TYR A 34 -0.35 -7.19 -12.32
N ALA A 35 0.20 -6.06 -12.81
CA ALA A 35 -0.61 -4.95 -13.31
C ALA A 35 -1.46 -5.35 -14.52
N ASP A 36 -0.87 -6.06 -15.49
CA ASP A 36 -1.59 -6.53 -16.69
C ASP A 36 -2.68 -7.56 -16.33
N TRP A 37 -2.39 -8.50 -15.37
CA TRP A 37 -3.39 -9.41 -14.82
C TRP A 37 -4.55 -8.66 -14.17
N PHE A 38 -4.24 -7.67 -13.33
CA PHE A 38 -5.28 -6.94 -12.63
C PHE A 38 -6.14 -6.11 -13.60
N GLN A 39 -5.53 -5.50 -14.62
CA GLN A 39 -6.27 -4.81 -15.69
C GLN A 39 -7.23 -5.77 -16.40
N GLU A 40 -6.79 -6.97 -16.75
CA GLU A 40 -7.64 -7.99 -17.38
C GLU A 40 -8.79 -8.42 -16.44
N ARG A 41 -8.51 -8.63 -15.14
CA ARG A 41 -9.57 -8.98 -14.18
C ARG A 41 -10.60 -7.86 -14.01
N LEU A 42 -10.18 -6.60 -14.05
CA LEU A 42 -11.08 -5.45 -14.07
C LEU A 42 -11.94 -5.42 -15.35
N GLN A 43 -11.35 -5.77 -16.50
CA GLN A 43 -12.08 -5.89 -17.78
C GLN A 43 -13.10 -7.02 -17.76
N LYS A 44 -12.77 -8.15 -17.15
CA LYS A 44 -13.66 -9.31 -16.92
C LYS A 44 -14.72 -9.03 -15.85
N GLY A 45 -14.54 -7.96 -15.06
CA GLY A 45 -15.46 -7.53 -14.00
C GLY A 45 -15.26 -8.22 -12.66
N TYR A 46 -14.38 -9.21 -12.54
CA TYR A 46 -14.14 -9.91 -11.28
C TYR A 46 -12.75 -10.56 -11.18
N SER A 47 -12.38 -10.92 -9.96
CA SER A 47 -11.29 -11.84 -9.66
C SER A 47 -11.68 -12.82 -8.53
N VAL A 48 -10.88 -13.86 -8.37
CA VAL A 48 -11.00 -14.79 -7.24
C VAL A 48 -9.94 -14.47 -6.20
N TRP A 49 -10.38 -14.28 -4.97
CA TRP A 49 -9.50 -14.13 -3.81
C TRP A 49 -9.54 -15.41 -2.97
N LYS A 50 -8.37 -15.91 -2.59
CA LYS A 50 -8.23 -17.11 -1.77
C LYS A 50 -7.80 -16.73 -0.36
N ASN A 51 -8.57 -17.14 0.63
CA ASN A 51 -8.21 -16.92 2.03
C ASN A 51 -6.94 -17.73 2.37
N SER A 52 -5.89 -17.04 2.84
CA SER A 52 -4.61 -17.66 3.15
C SER A 52 -4.62 -18.63 4.34
N PHE A 53 -5.65 -18.56 5.21
CA PHE A 53 -5.76 -19.39 6.40
C PHE A 53 -6.50 -20.69 6.16
N ASN A 54 -7.62 -20.65 5.43
CA ASN A 54 -8.50 -21.82 5.24
C ASN A 54 -8.64 -22.25 3.77
N GLY A 55 -8.00 -21.54 2.83
CA GLY A 55 -8.04 -21.85 1.40
C GLY A 55 -9.37 -21.58 0.71
N VAL A 56 -10.37 -21.04 1.41
CA VAL A 56 -11.69 -20.78 0.84
C VAL A 56 -11.60 -19.70 -0.22
N LYS A 57 -12.13 -19.97 -1.41
CA LYS A 57 -12.25 -19.02 -2.51
C LYS A 57 -13.44 -18.11 -2.29
N SER A 58 -13.28 -16.83 -2.62
CA SER A 58 -14.36 -15.86 -2.67
C SER A 58 -14.21 -15.00 -3.94
N TYR A 59 -15.34 -14.66 -4.55
CA TYR A 59 -15.34 -13.82 -5.75
C TYR A 59 -15.44 -12.36 -5.35
N VAL A 60 -14.67 -11.52 -6.06
CA VAL A 60 -14.64 -10.08 -5.87
C VAL A 60 -15.04 -9.44 -7.19
N ALA A 61 -16.19 -8.78 -7.21
CA ALA A 61 -16.70 -8.07 -8.39
C ALA A 61 -16.31 -6.60 -8.36
N TYR A 62 -16.03 -6.01 -9.52
CA TYR A 62 -15.50 -4.65 -9.65
C TYR A 62 -16.52 -3.63 -10.16
N ASP A 63 -17.79 -4.01 -10.34
CA ASP A 63 -18.83 -3.11 -10.87
C ASP A 63 -19.06 -1.87 -10.02
N LYS A 64 -18.94 -2.01 -8.69
CA LYS A 64 -19.15 -0.93 -7.72
C LYS A 64 -17.87 -0.25 -7.27
N THR A 65 -16.71 -0.64 -7.82
CA THR A 65 -15.42 -0.10 -7.41
C THR A 65 -15.29 1.36 -7.88
N ARG A 66 -15.02 2.25 -6.94
CA ARG A 66 -14.82 3.69 -7.15
C ARG A 66 -13.40 4.12 -6.85
N LEU A 67 -12.67 3.34 -6.04
CA LEU A 67 -11.30 3.66 -5.65
C LEU A 67 -10.45 2.40 -5.57
N ILE A 68 -9.23 2.49 -6.12
CA ILE A 68 -8.19 1.48 -5.96
C ILE A 68 -6.98 2.11 -5.27
N VAL A 69 -6.56 1.53 -4.14
CA VAL A 69 -5.35 1.91 -3.43
C VAL A 69 -4.25 0.93 -3.76
N PHE A 70 -3.21 1.41 -4.43
CA PHE A 70 -2.06 0.62 -4.79
C PHE A 70 -0.99 0.65 -3.70
N TRP A 71 -0.34 -0.49 -3.46
CA TRP A 71 0.78 -0.65 -2.56
C TRP A 71 1.95 -1.21 -3.35
N SER A 72 3.05 -0.47 -3.41
CA SER A 72 4.16 -0.93 -4.24
C SER A 72 5.50 -0.38 -3.78
N LYS A 73 6.55 -1.19 -4.00
CA LYS A 73 7.95 -0.78 -3.97
C LYS A 73 8.49 -0.41 -5.35
N ASN A 74 7.76 -0.77 -6.41
CA ASN A 74 8.13 -0.47 -7.79
C ASN A 74 6.91 -0.36 -8.71
N PRO A 75 6.13 0.72 -8.61
CA PRO A 75 4.92 0.89 -9.42
C PRO A 75 5.21 1.41 -10.86
N ALA A 76 6.39 1.16 -11.42
CA ALA A 76 6.78 1.67 -12.74
C ALA A 76 5.86 1.21 -13.88
N SER A 77 5.29 0.00 -13.78
CA SER A 77 4.35 -0.53 -14.77
C SER A 77 3.05 0.28 -14.89
N LEU A 78 2.67 1.00 -13.83
CA LEU A 78 1.50 1.88 -13.85
C LEU A 78 1.65 3.06 -14.83
N LEU A 79 2.90 3.41 -15.20
CA LEU A 79 3.21 4.46 -16.18
C LEU A 79 3.12 3.98 -17.63
N LYS A 80 2.75 2.71 -17.87
CA LYS A 80 2.59 2.15 -19.21
C LYS A 80 1.41 2.82 -19.91
N GLU A 81 1.64 3.35 -21.11
CA GLU A 81 0.59 3.92 -21.96
C GLU A 81 -0.42 2.82 -22.36
N GLY A 82 -1.72 3.14 -22.30
CA GLY A 82 -2.80 2.17 -22.49
C GLY A 82 -2.89 1.12 -21.37
N GLY A 83 -2.12 1.29 -20.27
CA GLY A 83 -2.07 0.38 -19.15
C GLY A 83 -3.16 0.62 -18.11
N LEU A 84 -2.91 0.11 -16.91
CA LEU A 84 -3.91 0.04 -15.84
C LEU A 84 -4.45 1.42 -15.42
N LEU A 85 -3.60 2.46 -15.28
CA LEU A 85 -4.10 3.80 -14.91
C LEU A 85 -4.99 4.40 -15.97
N ASP A 86 -4.64 4.27 -17.28
CA ASP A 86 -5.47 4.78 -18.37
C ASP A 86 -6.82 4.05 -18.44
N TYR A 87 -6.81 2.74 -18.15
CA TYR A 87 -8.05 1.96 -18.04
C TYR A 87 -8.94 2.44 -16.88
N LEU A 88 -8.37 2.75 -15.73
CA LEU A 88 -9.11 3.27 -14.57
C LEU A 88 -9.70 4.65 -14.84
N ASP A 89 -8.93 5.55 -15.46
CA ASP A 89 -9.41 6.89 -15.85
C ASP A 89 -10.60 6.80 -16.81
N ASN A 90 -10.51 5.94 -17.82
CA ASN A 90 -11.60 5.72 -18.78
C ASN A 90 -12.88 5.16 -18.12
N ARG A 91 -12.75 4.48 -16.98
CA ARG A 91 -13.88 3.97 -16.19
C ARG A 91 -14.34 4.93 -15.09
N GLY A 92 -13.67 6.05 -14.90
CA GLY A 92 -13.93 6.98 -13.81
C GLY A 92 -13.69 6.35 -12.44
N VAL A 93 -12.70 5.44 -12.33
CA VAL A 93 -12.29 4.82 -11.07
C VAL A 93 -11.06 5.55 -10.54
N ASN A 94 -11.18 6.12 -9.36
CA ASN A 94 -10.10 6.87 -8.71
C ASN A 94 -8.97 5.93 -8.24
N SER A 95 -7.75 6.48 -8.09
CA SER A 95 -6.63 5.74 -7.50
C SER A 95 -5.64 6.65 -6.79
N TYR A 96 -4.93 6.09 -5.81
CA TYR A 96 -3.73 6.67 -5.22
C TYR A 96 -2.75 5.57 -4.82
N ILE A 97 -1.50 5.95 -4.56
CA ILE A 97 -0.41 5.00 -4.38
C ILE A 97 0.23 5.17 -3.00
N GLN A 98 0.32 4.09 -2.26
CA GLN A 98 1.16 3.92 -1.09
C GLN A 98 2.53 3.39 -1.58
N PHE A 99 3.46 4.32 -1.89
CA PHE A 99 4.74 3.98 -2.48
C PHE A 99 5.80 3.79 -1.40
N THR A 100 6.19 2.53 -1.15
CA THR A 100 7.28 2.22 -0.23
C THR A 100 8.63 2.49 -0.90
N LEU A 101 9.29 3.54 -0.47
CA LEU A 101 10.59 3.97 -0.96
C LEU A 101 11.59 4.00 0.21
N ASN A 102 12.13 2.82 0.52
CA ASN A 102 13.21 2.60 1.48
C ASN A 102 14.57 2.63 0.77
N ASP A 103 15.65 2.75 1.55
CA ASP A 103 17.04 2.61 1.06
C ASP A 103 17.77 1.53 1.87
N TYR A 104 17.56 0.28 1.45
CA TYR A 104 18.16 -0.91 2.10
C TYR A 104 19.01 -1.74 1.11
N HIS A 105 19.58 -1.07 0.10
CA HIS A 105 20.36 -1.76 -0.92
C HIS A 105 21.69 -2.31 -0.37
N GLU A 106 22.41 -1.49 0.40
CA GLU A 106 23.71 -1.85 0.97
C GLU A 106 23.57 -2.99 2.00
N GLU A 107 22.51 -2.95 2.80
CA GLU A 107 22.19 -3.98 3.78
C GLU A 107 21.67 -5.27 3.14
N LYS A 108 21.36 -5.24 1.83
CA LYS A 108 20.81 -6.37 1.06
C LYS A 108 19.49 -6.89 1.64
N LEU A 109 18.67 -5.99 2.22
CA LEU A 109 17.38 -6.36 2.78
C LEU A 109 16.26 -6.38 1.72
N GLU A 110 16.48 -5.75 0.55
CA GLU A 110 15.50 -5.60 -0.55
C GLU A 110 16.12 -5.97 -1.92
N MET A 111 16.70 -7.16 -2.04
CA MET A 111 17.48 -7.58 -3.22
C MET A 111 16.70 -7.62 -4.54
N GLY A 112 15.39 -7.83 -4.51
CA GLY A 112 14.51 -7.86 -5.70
C GLY A 112 13.88 -6.52 -6.05
N VAL A 113 14.25 -5.45 -5.36
CA VAL A 113 13.72 -4.09 -5.60
C VAL A 113 14.70 -3.32 -6.50
N PRO A 114 14.22 -2.55 -7.49
CA PRO A 114 15.09 -1.72 -8.34
C PRO A 114 15.87 -0.67 -7.54
N SER A 115 16.90 -0.09 -8.17
CA SER A 115 17.72 0.95 -7.53
C SER A 115 16.87 2.10 -6.99
N LEU A 116 17.36 2.74 -5.94
CA LEU A 116 16.68 3.88 -5.32
C LEU A 116 16.46 5.02 -6.33
N SER A 117 17.47 5.30 -7.18
CA SER A 117 17.38 6.33 -8.21
C SER A 117 16.22 6.09 -9.17
N ASN A 118 16.08 4.86 -9.69
CA ASN A 118 15.00 4.50 -10.61
C ASN A 118 13.63 4.63 -9.94
N ARG A 119 13.52 4.25 -8.68
CA ARG A 119 12.27 4.34 -7.92
C ARG A 119 11.88 5.79 -7.61
N MET A 120 12.85 6.66 -7.30
CA MET A 120 12.60 8.10 -7.11
C MET A 120 12.14 8.77 -8.42
N ASP A 121 12.73 8.40 -9.55
CA ASP A 121 12.29 8.87 -10.85
C ASP A 121 10.85 8.41 -11.16
N THR A 122 10.57 7.13 -10.89
CA THR A 122 9.21 6.58 -11.00
C THR A 122 8.23 7.33 -10.09
N PHE A 123 8.63 7.67 -8.87
CA PHE A 123 7.80 8.43 -7.93
C PHE A 123 7.38 9.78 -8.52
N LYS A 124 8.35 10.55 -9.02
CA LYS A 124 8.11 11.87 -9.62
C LYS A 124 7.18 11.78 -10.83
N ARG A 125 7.45 10.86 -11.75
CA ARG A 125 6.60 10.62 -12.92
C ARG A 125 5.18 10.20 -12.57
N LEU A 126 4.99 9.46 -11.49
CA LEU A 126 3.64 9.12 -10.99
C LEU A 126 2.94 10.33 -10.38
N VAL A 127 3.67 11.22 -9.72
CA VAL A 127 3.10 12.50 -9.25
C VAL A 127 2.67 13.36 -10.42
N ASP A 128 3.48 13.45 -11.48
CA ASP A 128 3.11 14.17 -12.71
C ASP A 128 1.85 13.56 -13.36
N ARG A 129 1.70 12.24 -13.30
CA ARG A 129 0.57 11.49 -13.90
C ARG A 129 -0.72 11.56 -13.08
N LEU A 130 -0.64 11.46 -11.77
CA LEU A 130 -1.81 11.34 -10.86
C LEU A 130 -2.18 12.67 -10.21
N GLY A 131 -1.21 13.57 -10.08
CA GLY A 131 -1.32 14.80 -9.32
C GLY A 131 -0.69 14.71 -7.93
N TYR A 132 -0.28 15.88 -7.42
CA TYR A 132 0.29 16.05 -6.08
C TYR A 132 -0.65 15.50 -5.00
N GLY A 133 -0.07 14.85 -3.98
CA GLY A 133 -0.81 14.29 -2.83
C GLY A 133 -1.43 12.91 -3.07
N LYS A 134 -1.41 12.37 -4.31
CA LYS A 134 -1.94 11.04 -4.61
C LYS A 134 -0.86 9.95 -4.66
N VAL A 135 0.41 10.30 -4.48
CA VAL A 135 1.53 9.37 -4.30
C VAL A 135 2.13 9.63 -2.93
N ILE A 136 1.89 8.70 -2.00
CA ILE A 136 2.30 8.83 -0.60
C ILE A 136 3.65 8.14 -0.42
N TRP A 137 4.64 8.88 0.08
CA TRP A 137 5.92 8.30 0.42
C TRP A 137 5.82 7.50 1.72
N ARG A 138 6.27 6.24 1.67
CA ARG A 138 6.40 5.37 2.84
C ARG A 138 7.86 4.97 3.00
N PHE A 139 8.44 5.24 4.16
CA PHE A 139 9.67 4.59 4.60
C PHE A 139 9.26 3.52 5.64
N ASP A 140 8.91 2.34 5.15
CA ASP A 140 8.14 1.37 5.93
C ASP A 140 8.53 -0.08 5.57
N PRO A 141 9.03 -0.86 6.57
CA PRO A 141 9.34 -0.43 7.95
C PRO A 141 10.74 0.18 8.10
N LEU A 142 10.95 0.95 9.19
CA LEU A 142 12.27 1.20 9.75
C LEU A 142 12.77 -0.10 10.39
N ILE A 143 14.02 -0.48 10.14
CA ILE A 143 14.58 -1.71 10.67
C ILE A 143 16.02 -1.50 11.15
N LEU A 144 16.31 -1.91 12.38
CA LEU A 144 17.65 -1.90 12.95
C LEU A 144 18.30 -3.29 12.73
N ALA A 145 18.85 -3.48 11.52
CA ALA A 145 19.48 -4.72 11.09
C ALA A 145 20.80 -4.44 10.38
N LYS A 146 21.71 -5.43 10.35
CA LYS A 146 23.01 -5.32 9.68
C LYS A 146 23.89 -4.18 10.22
N GLY A 147 23.73 -3.80 11.48
CA GLY A 147 24.49 -2.74 12.11
C GLY A 147 23.90 -1.33 11.96
N LEU A 148 22.76 -1.17 11.26
CA LEU A 148 22.05 0.10 11.19
C LEU A 148 21.65 0.60 12.56
N ILE A 149 21.90 1.87 12.83
CA ILE A 149 21.44 2.61 14.00
C ILE A 149 20.43 3.69 13.59
N VAL A 150 19.88 4.42 14.56
CA VAL A 150 18.86 5.45 14.33
C VAL A 150 19.37 6.55 13.37
N ASP A 151 20.60 7.01 13.57
CA ASP A 151 21.21 8.06 12.74
C ASP A 151 21.35 7.63 11.28
N ASP A 152 21.72 6.38 11.00
CA ASP A 152 21.80 5.86 9.63
C ASP A 152 20.43 5.89 8.92
N LEU A 153 19.36 5.55 9.66
CA LEU A 153 17.99 5.60 9.13
C LEU A 153 17.55 7.04 8.86
N LEU A 154 17.89 7.96 9.75
CA LEU A 154 17.64 9.39 9.56
C LEU A 154 18.38 9.93 8.34
N GLU A 155 19.65 9.58 8.15
CA GLU A 155 20.43 9.97 6.97
C GLU A 155 19.83 9.44 5.67
N LYS A 156 19.42 8.17 5.64
CA LYS A 156 18.74 7.56 4.49
C LYS A 156 17.44 8.32 4.14
N ILE A 157 16.64 8.64 5.14
CA ILE A 157 15.39 9.40 4.97
C ILE A 157 15.71 10.82 4.47
N TYR A 158 16.72 11.48 5.04
CA TYR A 158 17.14 12.81 4.60
C TYR A 158 17.50 12.82 3.12
N ASN A 159 18.33 11.88 2.68
CA ASN A 159 18.79 11.75 1.30
C ASN A 159 17.66 11.53 0.29
N ILE A 160 16.57 10.87 0.71
CA ILE A 160 15.34 10.70 -0.09
C ILE A 160 14.50 11.97 -0.01
N GLY A 161 14.27 12.51 1.19
CA GLY A 161 13.40 13.65 1.45
C GLY A 161 13.80 14.90 0.68
N VAL A 162 15.11 15.21 0.63
CA VAL A 162 15.64 16.32 -0.17
C VAL A 162 15.27 16.19 -1.65
N LYS A 163 15.24 14.96 -2.19
CA LYS A 163 14.94 14.70 -3.61
C LYS A 163 13.44 14.60 -3.90
N LEU A 164 12.62 14.28 -2.89
CA LEU A 164 11.17 14.20 -2.99
C LEU A 164 10.46 15.48 -2.49
N ASN A 165 11.21 16.45 -1.98
CA ASN A 165 10.63 17.73 -1.58
C ASN A 165 9.89 18.38 -2.75
N GLY A 166 8.62 18.77 -2.54
CA GLY A 166 7.72 19.26 -3.57
C GLY A 166 7.02 18.19 -4.42
N TYR A 167 7.31 16.89 -4.21
CA TYR A 167 6.63 15.78 -4.90
C TYR A 167 5.67 14.99 -4.01
N THR A 168 5.77 15.12 -2.70
CA THR A 168 4.84 14.48 -1.76
C THR A 168 4.48 15.44 -0.64
N GLU A 169 3.32 15.26 -0.05
CA GLU A 169 2.87 16.03 1.11
C GLU A 169 2.97 15.24 2.43
N LYS A 170 3.26 13.93 2.34
CA LYS A 170 3.19 13.03 3.49
C LYS A 170 4.31 12.00 3.47
N LEU A 171 4.93 11.80 4.63
CA LEU A 171 5.81 10.67 4.93
C LEU A 171 5.17 9.78 5.97
N VAL A 172 5.02 8.50 5.61
CA VAL A 172 4.51 7.46 6.52
C VAL A 172 5.65 6.49 6.85
N PHE A 173 5.78 6.13 8.14
CA PHE A 173 6.77 5.16 8.57
C PHE A 173 6.19 4.20 9.62
N SER A 174 6.89 3.10 9.88
CA SER A 174 6.64 2.22 11.03
C SER A 174 7.94 1.66 11.56
N PHE A 175 7.98 1.35 12.85
CA PHE A 175 9.08 0.61 13.46
C PHE A 175 8.85 -0.89 13.25
N ALA A 176 9.88 -1.62 12.79
CA ALA A 176 9.75 -3.06 12.55
C ALA A 176 9.48 -3.80 13.87
N ASP A 177 8.29 -4.37 14.01
CA ASP A 177 7.90 -5.25 15.12
C ASP A 177 8.18 -6.71 14.73
N ILE A 178 9.47 -7.08 14.66
CA ILE A 178 9.93 -8.37 14.17
C ILE A 178 9.47 -9.50 15.11
N SER A 179 9.45 -9.23 16.43
CA SER A 179 9.04 -10.20 17.43
C SER A 179 7.59 -10.69 17.27
N SER A 180 6.72 -9.86 16.70
CA SER A 180 5.32 -10.22 16.41
C SER A 180 5.17 -11.12 15.19
N TYR A 181 6.21 -11.28 14.35
CA TYR A 181 6.15 -12.02 13.10
C TYR A 181 7.18 -13.15 13.04
N LYS A 182 6.78 -14.34 13.49
CA LYS A 182 7.66 -15.52 13.46
C LYS A 182 8.30 -15.79 12.09
N LYS A 183 7.56 -15.58 11.00
CA LYS A 183 8.11 -15.75 9.63
C LYS A 183 9.26 -14.79 9.35
N VAL A 184 9.18 -13.55 9.83
CA VAL A 184 10.25 -12.56 9.67
C VAL A 184 11.47 -12.97 10.48
N GLN A 185 11.28 -13.37 11.74
CA GLN A 185 12.35 -13.90 12.59
C GLN A 185 13.07 -15.08 11.92
N ASP A 186 12.29 -16.06 11.43
CA ASP A 186 12.82 -17.26 10.78
C ASP A 186 13.61 -16.90 9.49
N ASN A 187 13.15 -15.93 8.70
CA ASN A 187 13.84 -15.46 7.50
C ASN A 187 15.16 -14.76 7.84
N LEU A 188 15.15 -13.84 8.80
CA LEU A 188 16.35 -13.12 9.23
C LEU A 188 17.39 -14.08 9.82
N TYR A 189 16.94 -15.02 10.66
CA TYR A 189 17.80 -16.06 11.23
C TYR A 189 18.45 -16.95 10.14
N LYS A 190 17.66 -17.47 9.20
CA LYS A 190 18.16 -18.32 8.09
C LYS A 190 19.21 -17.62 7.20
N ASN A 191 19.07 -16.29 7.06
CA ASN A 191 19.97 -15.50 6.23
C ASN A 191 21.10 -14.83 7.04
N ASN A 192 21.31 -15.24 8.32
CA ASN A 192 22.33 -14.71 9.22
C ASN A 192 22.27 -13.18 9.34
N ILE A 193 21.06 -12.62 9.37
CA ILE A 193 20.84 -11.18 9.53
C ILE A 193 20.61 -10.89 11.01
N GLN A 194 21.58 -10.24 11.61
CA GLN A 194 21.44 -9.71 12.97
C GLN A 194 20.54 -8.49 12.96
N TYR A 195 19.66 -8.40 13.93
CA TYR A 195 18.75 -7.28 14.14
C TYR A 195 18.52 -7.03 15.62
N ARG A 196 18.02 -5.86 15.94
CA ARG A 196 17.43 -5.56 17.25
C ARG A 196 16.09 -4.85 17.09
N GLU A 197 15.23 -4.95 18.07
CA GLU A 197 14.01 -4.18 18.15
C GLU A 197 14.31 -2.72 18.51
N PHE A 198 13.43 -1.80 18.14
CA PHE A 198 13.48 -0.43 18.62
C PHE A 198 13.11 -0.38 20.09
N SER A 199 13.94 0.24 20.92
CA SER A 199 13.56 0.66 22.26
C SER A 199 12.67 1.90 22.20
N GLN A 200 12.04 2.27 23.28
CA GLN A 200 11.28 3.51 23.36
C GLN A 200 12.18 4.74 23.16
N GLU A 201 13.40 4.68 23.67
CA GLU A 201 14.44 5.70 23.51
C GLU A 201 14.80 5.87 22.03
N ASP A 202 15.05 4.78 21.28
CA ASP A 202 15.32 4.82 19.85
C ASP A 202 14.16 5.47 19.06
N MET A 203 12.92 5.14 19.44
CA MET A 203 11.73 5.69 18.76
C MET A 203 11.59 7.21 19.00
N ILE A 204 11.91 7.67 20.21
CA ILE A 204 11.89 9.10 20.56
C ILE A 204 13.05 9.84 19.88
N GLU A 205 14.25 9.27 19.89
CA GLU A 205 15.42 9.79 19.18
C GLU A 205 15.13 9.95 17.70
N PHE A 206 14.59 8.89 17.05
CA PHE A 206 14.19 8.93 15.66
C PHE A 206 13.13 10.01 15.38
N ALA A 207 12.07 10.08 16.21
CA ALA A 207 11.01 11.08 16.04
C ALA A 207 11.56 12.51 16.16
N THR A 208 12.47 12.75 17.11
CA THR A 208 13.12 14.06 17.31
C THR A 208 13.94 14.47 16.09
N GLY A 209 14.80 13.58 15.60
CA GLY A 209 15.64 13.84 14.42
C GLY A 209 14.80 14.04 13.15
N LEU A 210 13.75 13.22 12.97
CA LEU A 210 12.86 13.34 11.82
C LEU A 210 12.09 14.67 11.80
N VAL A 211 11.58 15.12 12.95
CA VAL A 211 10.88 16.41 13.05
C VAL A 211 11.83 17.58 12.79
N ASP A 212 13.07 17.49 13.23
CA ASP A 212 14.07 18.52 12.96
C ASP A 212 14.35 18.66 11.46
N MET A 213 14.60 17.56 10.77
CA MET A 213 14.76 17.54 9.30
C MET A 213 13.50 18.02 8.56
N ASN A 214 12.33 17.68 9.07
CA ASN A 214 11.05 18.03 8.44
C ASN A 214 10.72 19.52 8.47
N LYS A 215 11.45 20.32 9.25
CA LYS A 215 11.34 21.80 9.20
C LYS A 215 11.63 22.36 7.81
N GLU A 216 12.49 21.67 7.04
CA GLU A 216 12.81 22.03 5.67
C GLU A 216 11.74 21.60 4.68
N TRP A 217 11.12 20.41 4.88
CA TRP A 217 10.20 19.81 3.92
C TRP A 217 8.74 20.11 4.19
N LYS A 218 8.39 20.26 5.46
CA LYS A 218 7.01 20.55 5.94
C LYS A 218 6.00 19.48 5.51
N LEU A 219 6.43 18.21 5.50
CA LEU A 219 5.55 17.09 5.21
C LEU A 219 4.66 16.78 6.41
N GLU A 220 3.48 16.23 6.17
CA GLU A 220 2.73 15.54 7.20
C GLU A 220 3.49 14.26 7.59
N LEU A 221 3.87 14.13 8.86
CA LEU A 221 4.52 12.94 9.39
C LEU A 221 3.48 12.04 10.05
N ALA A 222 3.51 10.74 9.72
CA ALA A 222 2.56 9.81 10.29
C ALA A 222 3.14 8.40 10.48
N THR A 223 2.69 7.71 11.55
CA THR A 223 3.08 6.31 11.84
C THR A 223 2.04 5.33 11.33
N CYS A 224 2.48 4.17 10.83
CA CYS A 224 1.57 3.11 10.38
C CYS A 224 1.36 2.05 11.47
N ALA A 225 0.19 2.11 12.11
CA ALA A 225 -0.27 1.10 13.09
C ALA A 225 0.68 0.89 14.29
N GLU A 226 1.35 1.95 14.73
CA GLU A 226 2.22 1.96 15.90
C GLU A 226 1.44 2.08 17.20
N LYS A 227 2.00 1.54 18.29
CA LYS A 227 1.42 1.66 19.64
C LYS A 227 1.90 2.91 20.37
N ILE A 228 3.11 3.36 20.06
CA ILE A 228 3.68 4.56 20.65
C ILE A 228 2.91 5.79 20.17
N ASP A 229 2.58 6.66 21.10
CA ASP A 229 1.99 7.96 20.81
C ASP A 229 3.14 8.98 20.59
N LEU A 230 3.16 9.55 19.40
CA LEU A 230 4.13 10.58 19.00
C LEU A 230 3.47 11.92 18.70
N ASP A 231 2.24 12.14 19.16
CA ASP A 231 1.48 13.40 18.94
C ASP A 231 2.23 14.62 19.50
N MET A 232 3.00 14.45 20.61
CA MET A 232 3.85 15.51 21.14
C MET A 232 4.91 16.02 20.17
N PHE A 233 5.29 15.21 19.16
CA PHE A 233 6.19 15.56 18.06
C PHE A 233 5.44 16.03 16.81
N GLY A 234 4.11 16.13 16.84
CA GLY A 234 3.28 16.43 15.68
C GLY A 234 3.17 15.27 14.68
N ILE A 235 3.55 14.05 15.08
CA ILE A 235 3.49 12.84 14.25
C ILE A 235 2.20 12.09 14.56
N LYS A 236 1.30 11.98 13.58
CA LYS A 236 -0.03 11.39 13.75
C LYS A 236 -0.06 9.88 13.48
N HIS A 237 -1.09 9.22 13.97
CA HIS A 237 -1.42 7.86 13.50
C HIS A 237 -2.02 7.91 12.10
N ASN A 238 -1.43 7.17 11.17
CA ASN A 238 -1.80 7.17 9.76
C ASN A 238 -3.07 6.36 9.48
N LYS A 239 -3.77 6.78 8.43
CA LYS A 239 -4.77 5.99 7.71
C LYS A 239 -4.19 5.67 6.34
N CYS A 240 -3.92 4.39 6.04
CA CYS A 240 -3.40 4.02 4.72
C CYS A 240 -4.53 3.93 3.68
N ILE A 241 -5.72 3.49 4.09
CA ILE A 241 -6.97 3.69 3.36
C ILE A 241 -7.61 4.90 4.03
N ASP A 242 -7.41 6.07 3.42
CA ASP A 242 -7.50 7.36 4.06
C ASP A 242 -8.72 8.14 3.54
N ASP A 243 -9.74 8.30 4.40
CA ASP A 243 -10.95 9.06 4.09
C ASP A 243 -10.67 10.55 3.92
N GLU A 244 -9.72 11.13 4.66
CA GLU A 244 -9.36 12.55 4.53
C GLU A 244 -8.72 12.83 3.18
N LEU A 245 -7.82 11.93 2.72
CA LEU A 245 -7.26 11.98 1.36
C LEU A 245 -8.36 11.87 0.30
N MET A 246 -9.31 10.93 0.50
CA MET A 246 -10.43 10.76 -0.44
C MET A 246 -11.30 12.01 -0.53
N ILE A 247 -11.61 12.64 0.59
CA ILE A 247 -12.36 13.90 0.63
C ILE A 247 -11.58 15.01 -0.10
N LYS A 248 -10.28 15.11 0.17
CA LYS A 248 -9.43 16.15 -0.40
C LYS A 248 -9.31 16.06 -1.93
N TYR A 249 -9.16 14.85 -2.47
CA TYR A 249 -8.81 14.65 -3.89
C TYR A 249 -9.90 14.04 -4.75
N PHE A 250 -10.96 13.47 -4.16
CA PHE A 250 -12.02 12.75 -4.87
C PHE A 250 -13.43 13.14 -4.40
N SER A 251 -13.58 14.33 -3.83
CA SER A 251 -14.87 14.82 -3.31
C SER A 251 -15.99 14.91 -4.35
N ASP A 252 -15.66 14.95 -5.64
CA ASP A 252 -16.62 14.93 -6.75
C ASP A 252 -17.24 13.55 -6.99
N ASP A 253 -16.64 12.48 -6.45
CA ASP A 253 -17.18 11.13 -6.53
C ASP A 253 -18.21 10.87 -5.41
N MET A 254 -19.47 11.24 -5.68
CA MET A 254 -20.56 11.12 -4.70
C MET A 254 -20.79 9.68 -4.24
N LEU A 255 -20.53 8.67 -5.08
CA LEU A 255 -20.66 7.26 -4.69
C LEU A 255 -19.58 6.86 -3.69
N LEU A 256 -18.36 7.33 -3.88
CA LEU A 256 -17.26 7.15 -2.95
C LEU A 256 -17.55 7.90 -1.64
N MET A 257 -17.98 9.17 -1.69
CA MET A 257 -18.30 9.96 -0.50
C MET A 257 -19.42 9.33 0.33
N ASN A 258 -20.50 8.90 -0.30
CA ASN A 258 -21.58 8.18 0.37
C ASN A 258 -21.08 6.87 1.01
N HIS A 259 -20.19 6.15 0.32
CA HIS A 259 -19.62 4.91 0.85
C HIS A 259 -18.79 5.16 2.11
N ILE A 260 -17.94 6.18 2.14
CA ILE A 260 -17.13 6.52 3.33
C ILE A 260 -17.94 7.20 4.43
N GLY A 261 -19.22 7.48 4.17
CA GLY A 261 -20.16 8.01 5.15
C GLY A 261 -20.05 9.51 5.36
N VAL A 262 -19.65 10.24 4.33
CA VAL A 262 -19.56 11.72 4.34
C VAL A 262 -20.56 12.33 3.37
N GLU A 263 -21.10 13.47 3.76
CA GLU A 263 -21.81 14.38 2.86
C GLU A 263 -20.91 15.58 2.58
N VAL A 264 -20.70 15.83 1.29
CA VAL A 264 -19.89 16.95 0.80
C VAL A 264 -20.80 17.97 0.16
N THR A 265 -20.76 19.20 0.65
CA THR A 265 -21.45 20.34 0.03
C THR A 265 -20.40 21.35 -0.43
N LYS A 266 -20.59 21.90 -1.63
CA LYS A 266 -19.78 22.99 -2.15
C LYS A 266 -20.61 24.25 -2.16
N ASP A 267 -20.07 25.31 -1.63
CA ASP A 267 -20.70 26.62 -1.74
C ASP A 267 -20.46 27.26 -3.12
N ILE A 268 -21.04 28.44 -3.32
CA ILE A 268 -20.89 29.19 -4.59
C ILE A 268 -19.46 29.69 -4.86
N PHE A 269 -18.59 29.67 -3.86
CA PHE A 269 -17.17 30.03 -3.97
C PHE A 269 -16.27 28.81 -4.12
N GLY A 270 -16.85 27.59 -4.11
CA GLY A 270 -16.12 26.33 -4.21
C GLY A 270 -15.55 25.84 -2.87
N GLU A 271 -15.88 26.47 -1.75
CA GLU A 271 -15.50 25.95 -0.44
C GLU A 271 -16.24 24.65 -0.14
N ILE A 272 -15.46 23.67 0.33
CA ILE A 272 -15.97 22.33 0.65
C ILE A 272 -16.31 22.26 2.12
N SER A 273 -17.58 22.00 2.43
CA SER A 273 -18.03 21.62 3.77
C SER A 273 -18.28 20.12 3.84
N VAL A 274 -17.80 19.47 4.90
CA VAL A 274 -17.85 18.02 5.09
C VAL A 274 -18.61 17.70 6.36
N GLU A 275 -19.65 16.90 6.24
CA GLU A 275 -20.39 16.35 7.37
C GLU A 275 -20.18 14.83 7.46
N TYR A 276 -19.64 14.35 8.57
CA TYR A 276 -19.46 12.91 8.82
C TYR A 276 -20.75 12.30 9.39
N LYS A 277 -21.39 11.42 8.62
CA LYS A 277 -22.61 10.72 9.04
C LYS A 277 -22.33 9.38 9.71
N LYS A 278 -21.22 8.71 9.36
CA LYS A 278 -20.85 7.39 9.89
C LYS A 278 -19.33 7.21 9.92
N ASN A 279 -18.85 6.58 10.99
CA ASN A 279 -17.46 6.12 11.03
C ASN A 279 -17.35 4.74 10.35
N LYS A 280 -16.53 4.64 9.32
CA LYS A 280 -16.29 3.45 8.49
C LYS A 280 -14.95 2.74 8.79
N LYS A 281 -14.41 2.93 9.98
CA LYS A 281 -13.18 2.24 10.40
C LYS A 281 -13.27 0.73 10.14
N ASP A 282 -12.22 0.18 9.52
CA ASP A 282 -12.07 -1.26 9.27
C ASP A 282 -11.86 -2.02 10.60
N LYS A 283 -12.84 -2.83 10.97
CA LYS A 283 -12.82 -3.64 12.21
C LYS A 283 -11.85 -4.82 12.11
N GLY A 284 -11.42 -5.19 10.91
CA GLY A 284 -10.47 -6.28 10.66
C GLY A 284 -9.01 -5.88 10.83
N GLN A 285 -8.72 -4.59 10.99
CA GLN A 285 -7.37 -4.08 11.17
C GLN A 285 -6.97 -3.98 12.66
N ARG A 286 -5.68 -3.74 12.91
CA ARG A 286 -5.15 -3.51 14.27
C ARG A 286 -5.93 -2.39 14.97
N LYS A 287 -6.05 -2.44 16.29
CA LYS A 287 -6.81 -1.45 17.08
C LYS A 287 -6.36 -0.01 16.84
N VAL A 288 -5.05 0.19 16.69
CA VAL A 288 -4.43 1.51 16.45
C VAL A 288 -4.46 1.95 14.98
N CYS A 289 -4.86 1.06 14.05
CA CYS A 289 -5.00 1.41 12.64
C CYS A 289 -6.25 2.25 12.41
N GLY A 290 -6.10 3.39 11.74
CA GLY A 290 -7.21 4.30 11.39
C GLY A 290 -7.87 4.01 10.04
N CYS A 291 -7.41 3.00 9.27
CA CYS A 291 -7.91 2.71 7.93
C CYS A 291 -9.41 2.46 7.89
N ILE A 292 -10.07 2.95 6.85
CA ILE A 292 -11.46 2.61 6.56
C ILE A 292 -11.56 1.26 5.83
N ASP A 293 -12.77 0.70 5.76
CA ASP A 293 -13.04 -0.62 5.19
C ASP A 293 -12.70 -0.68 3.70
N SER A 294 -11.97 -1.72 3.31
CA SER A 294 -11.57 -2.00 1.92
C SER A 294 -11.40 -3.49 1.69
N LYS A 295 -11.52 -3.96 0.44
CA LYS A 295 -11.23 -5.35 0.08
C LYS A 295 -9.81 -5.48 -0.45
N ASP A 296 -8.95 -6.18 0.27
CA ASP A 296 -7.64 -6.59 -0.27
C ASP A 296 -7.80 -7.79 -1.21
N ILE A 297 -7.12 -7.71 -2.37
CA ILE A 297 -7.22 -8.71 -3.45
C ILE A 297 -5.92 -9.48 -3.70
N GLY A 298 -4.86 -9.22 -2.92
CA GLY A 298 -3.58 -9.90 -3.07
C GLY A 298 -3.55 -11.30 -2.48
N GLU A 299 -2.57 -12.07 -2.91
CA GLU A 299 -2.27 -13.40 -2.39
C GLU A 299 -0.91 -13.42 -1.68
N TYR A 300 -0.85 -14.10 -0.53
CA TYR A 300 0.40 -14.34 0.18
C TYR A 300 1.33 -15.28 -0.62
N ASN A 301 2.63 -15.15 -0.40
CA ASN A 301 3.66 -15.94 -1.10
C ASN A 301 3.69 -15.73 -2.61
N THR A 302 3.46 -14.52 -3.09
CA THR A 302 3.46 -14.21 -4.52
C THR A 302 4.37 -13.03 -4.88
N CYS A 303 4.92 -12.28 -3.92
CA CYS A 303 5.74 -11.11 -4.19
C CYS A 303 7.21 -11.46 -4.50
N PRO A 304 7.71 -11.24 -5.73
CA PRO A 304 9.10 -11.54 -6.11
C PRO A 304 10.13 -10.50 -5.65
N HIS A 305 9.78 -9.47 -4.92
CA HIS A 305 10.78 -8.55 -4.32
C HIS A 305 11.68 -9.23 -3.30
N LEU A 306 11.20 -10.30 -2.65
CA LEU A 306 11.97 -11.17 -1.76
C LEU A 306 12.68 -10.43 -0.60
N CYS A 307 12.03 -9.39 -0.08
CA CYS A 307 12.53 -8.64 1.07
C CYS A 307 12.75 -9.57 2.27
N GLU A 308 13.87 -9.40 2.99
CA GLU A 308 14.25 -10.25 4.13
C GLU A 308 13.26 -10.17 5.29
N TYR A 309 12.66 -9.00 5.49
CA TYR A 309 11.69 -8.70 6.55
C TYR A 309 10.22 -8.88 6.11
N CYS A 310 9.97 -9.61 5.00
CA CYS A 310 8.61 -9.74 4.47
C CYS A 310 7.73 -10.65 5.31
N TYR A 311 6.63 -10.13 5.82
CA TYR A 311 5.62 -10.90 6.55
C TYR A 311 4.68 -11.69 5.62
N ALA A 312 4.58 -11.29 4.34
CA ALA A 312 3.65 -11.87 3.38
C ALA A 312 4.21 -13.13 2.69
N ASN A 313 5.52 -13.29 2.60
CA ASN A 313 6.16 -14.48 2.05
C ASN A 313 6.62 -15.41 3.18
N SER A 314 6.21 -16.67 3.13
CA SER A 314 6.70 -17.70 4.07
C SER A 314 8.07 -18.24 3.67
N SER A 315 8.40 -18.25 2.37
CA SER A 315 9.74 -18.46 1.84
C SER A 315 9.91 -17.78 0.49
N LYS A 316 11.17 -17.45 0.16
CA LYS A 316 11.52 -16.87 -1.14
C LYS A 316 11.29 -17.86 -2.29
N GLU A 317 11.52 -19.14 -2.06
CA GLU A 317 11.33 -20.21 -3.02
C GLU A 317 9.87 -20.37 -3.41
N ILE A 318 8.98 -20.38 -2.43
CA ILE A 318 7.53 -20.48 -2.66
C ILE A 318 7.04 -19.23 -3.44
N ALA A 319 7.51 -18.05 -3.09
CA ALA A 319 7.14 -16.82 -3.80
C ALA A 319 7.59 -16.86 -5.27
N LYS A 320 8.83 -17.30 -5.54
CA LYS A 320 9.36 -17.50 -6.89
C LYS A 320 8.55 -18.53 -7.68
N GLN A 321 8.27 -19.69 -7.08
CA GLN A 321 7.47 -20.75 -7.72
C GLN A 321 6.05 -20.27 -8.07
N ASN A 322 5.40 -19.52 -7.17
CA ASN A 322 4.07 -18.99 -7.43
C ASN A 322 4.08 -17.92 -8.52
N TYR A 323 5.13 -17.08 -8.57
CA TYR A 323 5.29 -16.13 -9.65
C TYR A 323 5.54 -16.81 -11.00
N MET A 324 6.35 -17.89 -11.05
CA MET A 324 6.54 -18.67 -12.28
C MET A 324 5.23 -19.29 -12.76
N LYS A 325 4.42 -19.86 -11.88
CA LYS A 325 3.08 -20.39 -12.20
C LYS A 325 2.16 -19.32 -12.78
N HIS A 326 2.18 -18.12 -12.19
CA HIS A 326 1.45 -17.00 -12.75
C HIS A 326 1.91 -16.69 -14.18
N ARG A 327 3.21 -16.67 -14.44
CA ARG A 327 3.75 -16.41 -15.79
C ARG A 327 3.40 -17.47 -16.83
N GLU A 328 3.24 -18.73 -16.39
CA GLU A 328 2.78 -19.83 -17.25
C GLU A 328 1.31 -19.69 -17.62
N ASN A 329 0.50 -19.12 -16.74
CA ASN A 329 -0.92 -18.86 -16.98
C ASN A 329 -1.36 -17.51 -16.38
N PRO A 330 -1.04 -16.39 -17.05
CA PRO A 330 -1.31 -15.04 -16.54
C PRO A 330 -2.78 -14.63 -16.58
N HIS A 331 -3.64 -15.41 -17.25
CA HIS A 331 -5.07 -15.11 -17.44
C HIS A 331 -5.98 -15.71 -16.37
N ASN A 332 -5.43 -16.40 -15.38
CA ASN A 332 -6.22 -17.02 -14.31
C ASN A 332 -7.07 -16.02 -13.53
N GLU A 333 -8.18 -16.50 -12.97
CA GLU A 333 -9.09 -15.71 -12.13
C GLU A 333 -8.43 -15.19 -10.84
N ASN A 334 -7.38 -15.86 -10.37
CA ASN A 334 -6.54 -15.45 -9.23
C ASN A 334 -5.06 -15.42 -9.62
N ILE A 335 -4.22 -14.84 -8.77
CA ILE A 335 -2.79 -14.65 -9.09
C ILE A 335 -2.06 -15.98 -9.31
N THR A 336 -2.34 -17.01 -8.51
CA THR A 336 -1.59 -18.28 -8.54
C THR A 336 -2.23 -19.38 -9.39
N GLY A 337 -3.46 -19.20 -9.89
CA GLY A 337 -4.18 -20.21 -10.67
C GLY A 337 -4.61 -21.46 -9.87
N ARG A 338 -4.80 -21.34 -8.56
CA ARG A 338 -5.11 -22.49 -7.68
C ARG A 338 -6.55 -22.48 -7.18
#